data_3691ffa57c2c27c063c1d1b836b1eae5
#
_entry.id   3691ffa57c2c27c063c1d1b836b1eae5
#
_cell.length_a   1.000
_cell.length_b   1.000
_cell.length_c   1.000
_cell.angle_alpha   90.00
_cell.angle_beta   90.00
_cell.angle_gamma   90.00
#
_symmetry.space_group_name_H-M   'P 1'
#
loop_
_entity.id
_entity.type
_entity.pdbx_description
1 polymer ?
#
loop_
_entity_poly.entity_id
_entity_poly.type
_entity_poly.pdbx_seq_one_letter_code
_entity_poly.pdbx_strand_id
1 'polypeptide(L)'
;MSEENPLVNLKDIHLPPPVSFWPPAPGWWILAVLLITSLFFGGVWFFRRYKKRKPKTEALRILKDLQILYQNSQDELVSLRNLSNLLRRTALTYYDNDTVASLQGSSWLEFLDKTGKTKEFSQGAGKVLGYEVFQQKVNPDMNALFPLVEKWISLSRH
;
A
#
# COMPACT_ATOMS: atom_id res chain seq x y z
N MET A 1 -50.33 -1.74 83.85
CA MET A 1 -50.34 -1.01 82.55
C MET A 1 -49.04 -1.31 81.90
N SER A 2 -49.07 -2.28 80.96
CA SER A 2 -47.89 -2.65 80.20
C SER A 2 -47.85 -1.73 79.00
N GLU A 3 -46.84 -0.89 78.94
CA GLU A 3 -46.54 -0.07 77.71
C GLU A 3 -46.10 -1.00 76.61
N GLU A 4 -46.97 -1.22 75.62
CA GLU A 4 -46.59 -1.86 74.35
C GLU A 4 -45.64 -0.94 73.62
N ASN A 5 -44.42 -1.41 73.49
CA ASN A 5 -43.40 -0.70 72.77
C ASN A 5 -43.75 -0.72 71.27
N PRO A 6 -44.09 0.42 70.62
CA PRO A 6 -44.58 0.47 69.26
C PRO A 6 -43.48 0.19 68.25
N LEU A 7 -42.25 0.00 68.72
CA LEU A 7 -41.05 -0.21 67.82
C LEU A 7 -40.79 -1.68 67.51
N VAL A 8 -41.51 -2.63 68.12
CA VAL A 8 -41.31 -4.07 67.93
C VAL A 8 -41.69 -4.52 66.48
N ASN A 9 -42.58 -3.75 65.85
CA ASN A 9 -43.08 -4.05 64.48
C ASN A 9 -42.40 -3.29 63.35
N LEU A 10 -41.24 -2.64 63.58
CA LEU A 10 -40.43 -2.08 62.53
C LEU A 10 -39.82 -3.22 61.74
N LYS A 11 -40.37 -3.50 60.53
CA LYS A 11 -39.77 -4.35 59.54
C LYS A 11 -38.45 -3.72 59.09
N ASP A 12 -37.38 -4.44 59.30
CA ASP A 12 -36.08 -4.08 58.88
C ASP A 12 -36.06 -3.87 57.34
N ILE A 13 -35.56 -2.75 56.92
CA ILE A 13 -35.46 -2.41 55.48
C ILE A 13 -34.35 -3.30 54.89
N HIS A 14 -34.75 -4.35 54.18
CA HIS A 14 -33.83 -5.15 53.42
C HIS A 14 -33.25 -4.27 52.31
N LEU A 15 -31.99 -3.89 52.49
CA LEU A 15 -31.22 -3.32 51.40
C LEU A 15 -31.20 -4.32 50.24
N PRO A 16 -31.58 -3.91 49.01
CA PRO A 16 -31.51 -4.80 47.88
C PRO A 16 -30.05 -5.30 47.72
N PRO A 17 -29.87 -6.58 47.37
CA PRO A 17 -28.52 -7.13 47.17
C PRO A 17 -27.76 -6.28 46.15
N PRO A 18 -26.43 -6.07 46.34
CA PRO A 18 -25.64 -5.29 45.42
C PRO A 18 -25.76 -5.89 44.03
N VAL A 19 -26.11 -5.05 43.05
CA VAL A 19 -26.26 -5.47 41.65
C VAL A 19 -24.91 -5.98 41.15
N SER A 20 -24.84 -7.28 40.87
CA SER A 20 -23.61 -7.87 40.32
C SER A 20 -23.26 -7.26 38.97
N PHE A 21 -22.09 -6.68 38.88
CA PHE A 21 -21.58 -6.11 37.62
C PHE A 21 -21.25 -7.21 36.57
N TRP A 22 -21.19 -8.46 37.01
CA TRP A 22 -20.84 -9.61 36.18
C TRP A 22 -21.90 -10.73 36.28
N PRO A 23 -22.37 -11.31 35.15
CA PRO A 23 -21.99 -11.11 33.75
C PRO A 23 -22.66 -9.90 33.11
N PRO A 24 -21.95 -9.21 32.13
CA PRO A 24 -22.54 -8.10 31.42
C PRO A 24 -23.73 -8.55 30.58
N ALA A 25 -24.75 -7.69 30.46
CA ALA A 25 -25.93 -7.97 29.66
C ALA A 25 -25.57 -8.40 28.24
N PRO A 26 -26.28 -9.35 27.61
CA PRO A 26 -25.93 -9.91 26.30
C PRO A 26 -25.73 -8.84 25.18
N GLY A 27 -26.37 -7.68 25.33
CA GLY A 27 -26.16 -6.54 24.42
C GLY A 27 -24.72 -5.99 24.37
N TRP A 28 -23.98 -6.10 25.49
CA TRP A 28 -22.56 -5.66 25.52
C TRP A 28 -21.65 -6.52 24.64
N TRP A 29 -21.96 -7.81 24.53
CA TRP A 29 -21.24 -8.73 23.67
C TRP A 29 -21.45 -8.40 22.19
N ILE A 30 -22.67 -8.01 21.81
CA ILE A 30 -22.99 -7.58 20.43
C ILE A 30 -22.22 -6.29 20.09
N LEU A 31 -22.22 -5.32 21.03
CA LEU A 31 -21.45 -4.09 20.84
C LEU A 31 -19.95 -4.33 20.75
N ALA A 32 -19.39 -5.24 21.56
CA ALA A 32 -17.98 -5.59 21.51
C ALA A 32 -17.60 -6.22 20.16
N VAL A 33 -18.41 -7.16 19.65
CA VAL A 33 -18.20 -7.78 18.34
C VAL A 33 -18.28 -6.75 17.22
N LEU A 34 -19.27 -5.86 17.24
CA LEU A 34 -19.40 -4.77 16.26
C LEU A 34 -18.20 -3.84 16.29
N LEU A 35 -17.73 -3.46 17.47
CA LEU A 35 -16.56 -2.59 17.64
C LEU A 35 -15.30 -3.25 17.09
N ILE A 36 -15.05 -4.51 17.44
CA ILE A 36 -13.87 -5.27 16.96
C ILE A 36 -13.91 -5.42 15.45
N THR A 37 -15.08 -5.76 14.90
CA THR A 37 -15.27 -5.91 13.45
C THR A 37 -15.04 -4.59 12.73
N SER A 38 -15.58 -3.49 13.24
CA SER A 38 -15.40 -2.14 12.70
C SER A 38 -13.93 -1.71 12.72
N LEU A 39 -13.23 -1.94 13.84
CA LEU A 39 -11.80 -1.64 13.97
C LEU A 39 -10.95 -2.50 13.02
N PHE A 40 -11.29 -3.77 12.86
CA PHE A 40 -10.60 -4.67 11.94
C PHE A 40 -10.75 -4.20 10.49
N PHE A 41 -11.97 -3.98 10.01
CA PHE A 41 -12.22 -3.51 8.65
C PHE A 41 -11.68 -2.10 8.43
N GLY A 42 -11.84 -1.19 9.39
CA GLY A 42 -11.28 0.15 9.35
C GLY A 42 -9.75 0.15 9.31
N GLY A 43 -9.12 -0.69 10.13
CA GLY A 43 -7.68 -0.89 10.16
C GLY A 43 -7.14 -1.43 8.83
N VAL A 44 -7.75 -2.49 8.30
CA VAL A 44 -7.37 -3.07 6.99
C VAL A 44 -7.53 -2.04 5.86
N TRP A 45 -8.64 -1.31 5.84
CA TRP A 45 -8.89 -0.26 4.84
C TRP A 45 -7.89 0.88 4.95
N PHE A 46 -7.60 1.36 6.17
CA PHE A 46 -6.61 2.40 6.44
C PHE A 46 -5.20 1.97 6.05
N PHE A 47 -4.77 0.75 6.43
CA PHE A 47 -3.47 0.18 6.05
C PHE A 47 -3.32 0.05 4.54
N ARG A 48 -4.35 -0.45 3.85
CA ARG A 48 -4.36 -0.53 2.38
C ARG A 48 -4.26 0.85 1.74
N ARG A 49 -4.99 1.83 2.26
CA ARG A 49 -4.96 3.20 1.73
C ARG A 49 -3.66 3.94 2.02
N TYR A 50 -3.07 3.69 3.20
CA TYR A 50 -1.79 4.28 3.58
C TYR A 50 -0.62 3.72 2.78
N LYS A 51 -0.60 2.40 2.56
CA LYS A 51 0.41 1.72 1.74
C LYS A 51 0.41 2.19 0.28
N LYS A 52 -0.75 2.64 -0.23
CA LYS A 52 -0.91 3.11 -1.62
C LYS A 52 -0.36 4.53 -1.90
N ARG A 53 -0.15 5.36 -0.89
CA ARG A 53 0.26 6.77 -1.10
C ARG A 53 1.76 7.03 -1.09
N LYS A 54 2.55 6.20 -0.41
CA LYS A 54 4.01 6.36 -0.27
C LYS A 54 4.86 5.89 -1.46
N PRO A 55 4.49 4.85 -2.22
CA PRO A 55 5.39 4.29 -3.22
C PRO A 55 5.73 5.24 -4.37
N LYS A 56 4.83 6.18 -4.73
CA LYS A 56 5.09 7.14 -5.81
C LYS A 56 6.21 8.12 -5.46
N THR A 57 6.13 8.73 -4.28
CA THR A 57 7.14 9.70 -3.82
C THR A 57 8.50 9.02 -3.66
N GLU A 58 8.50 7.79 -3.16
CA GLU A 58 9.71 7.00 -3.01
C GLU A 58 10.30 6.58 -4.35
N ALA A 59 9.47 6.14 -5.30
CA ALA A 59 9.93 5.79 -6.65
C ALA A 59 10.55 6.99 -7.38
N LEU A 60 9.92 8.18 -7.27
CA LEU A 60 10.47 9.41 -7.85
C LEU A 60 11.77 9.86 -7.17
N ARG A 61 11.90 9.64 -5.85
CA ARG A 61 13.15 9.91 -5.14
C ARG A 61 14.25 8.99 -5.62
N ILE A 62 14.01 7.68 -5.66
CA ILE A 62 14.99 6.70 -6.17
C ILE A 62 15.37 7.03 -7.62
N LEU A 63 14.42 7.45 -8.46
CA LEU A 63 14.71 7.85 -9.83
C LEU A 63 15.69 9.02 -9.89
N LYS A 64 15.51 10.04 -9.05
CA LYS A 64 16.44 11.17 -8.95
C LYS A 64 17.82 10.74 -8.49
N ASP A 65 17.89 9.87 -7.49
CA ASP A 65 19.16 9.33 -6.98
C ASP A 65 19.89 8.55 -8.08
N LEU A 66 19.18 7.75 -8.89
CA LEU A 66 19.73 7.06 -10.05
C LEU A 66 20.21 8.01 -11.14
N GLN A 67 19.50 9.11 -11.37
CA GLN A 67 19.91 10.13 -12.35
C GLN A 67 21.21 10.82 -11.91
N ILE A 68 21.35 11.16 -10.64
CA ILE A 68 22.59 11.73 -10.07
C ILE A 68 23.73 10.71 -10.17
N LEU A 69 23.47 9.45 -9.84
CA LEU A 69 24.46 8.37 -9.96
C LEU A 69 24.96 8.21 -11.39
N TYR A 70 24.05 8.25 -12.37
CA TYR A 70 24.41 8.19 -13.80
C TYR A 70 25.27 9.38 -14.22
N GLN A 71 24.94 10.59 -13.80
CA GLN A 71 25.74 11.79 -14.10
C GLN A 71 27.17 11.69 -13.59
N ASN A 72 27.37 11.00 -12.45
CA ASN A 72 28.70 10.85 -11.84
C ASN A 72 29.50 9.68 -12.43
N SER A 73 28.84 8.55 -12.72
CA SER A 73 29.51 7.31 -13.15
C SER A 73 29.58 7.14 -14.66
N GLN A 74 28.65 7.75 -15.41
CA GLN A 74 28.47 7.58 -16.87
C GLN A 74 28.31 6.10 -17.31
N ASP A 75 27.97 5.20 -16.36
CA ASP A 75 27.74 3.78 -16.64
C ASP A 75 26.30 3.55 -17.10
N GLU A 76 26.13 3.46 -18.43
CA GLU A 76 24.82 3.30 -19.06
C GLU A 76 24.18 1.96 -18.74
N LEU A 77 24.98 0.86 -18.68
CA LEU A 77 24.45 -0.48 -18.45
C LEU A 77 23.93 -0.66 -17.02
N VAL A 78 24.70 -0.19 -16.05
CA VAL A 78 24.27 -0.24 -14.63
C VAL A 78 23.05 0.63 -14.43
N SER A 79 23.02 1.82 -15.01
CA SER A 79 21.89 2.75 -14.91
C SER A 79 20.64 2.19 -15.57
N LEU A 80 20.75 1.57 -16.74
CA LEU A 80 19.66 0.92 -17.46
C LEU A 80 19.04 -0.23 -16.63
N ARG A 81 19.89 -1.08 -16.03
CA ARG A 81 19.44 -2.18 -15.16
C ARG A 81 18.73 -1.68 -13.92
N ASN A 82 19.27 -0.66 -13.28
CA ASN A 82 18.66 -0.05 -12.10
C ASN A 82 17.31 0.60 -12.44
N LEU A 83 17.21 1.25 -13.59
CA LEU A 83 15.99 1.86 -14.09
C LEU A 83 14.91 0.82 -14.38
N SER A 84 15.28 -0.28 -15.04
CA SER A 84 14.38 -1.42 -15.29
C SER A 84 13.89 -2.06 -14.00
N ASN A 85 14.78 -2.25 -13.02
CA ASN A 85 14.42 -2.79 -11.71
C ASN A 85 13.47 -1.85 -10.95
N LEU A 86 13.71 -0.53 -11.00
CA LEU A 86 12.83 0.46 -10.39
C LEU A 86 11.43 0.41 -11.00
N LEU A 87 11.33 0.37 -12.35
CA LEU A 87 10.06 0.25 -13.05
C LEU A 87 9.30 -1.01 -12.64
N ARG A 88 9.97 -2.16 -12.63
CA ARG A 88 9.34 -3.44 -12.27
C ARG A 88 8.86 -3.44 -10.82
N ARG A 89 9.68 -2.96 -9.88
CA ARG A 89 9.28 -2.83 -8.46
C ARG A 89 8.10 -1.89 -8.30
N THR A 90 8.08 -0.78 -9.03
CA THR A 90 6.99 0.18 -9.01
C THR A 90 5.73 -0.44 -9.59
N ALA A 91 5.82 -1.15 -10.72
CA ALA A 91 4.69 -1.85 -11.31
C ALA A 91 4.08 -2.90 -10.37
N LEU A 92 4.90 -3.74 -9.74
CA LEU A 92 4.46 -4.74 -8.74
C LEU A 92 3.80 -4.10 -7.50
N THR A 93 4.09 -2.84 -7.22
CA THR A 93 3.45 -2.13 -6.10
C THR A 93 2.07 -1.60 -6.46
N TYR A 94 1.82 -1.24 -7.73
CA TYR A 94 0.59 -0.62 -8.19
C TYR A 94 -0.38 -1.59 -8.86
N TYR A 95 0.13 -2.62 -9.49
CA TYR A 95 -0.65 -3.58 -10.28
C TYR A 95 -0.60 -4.96 -9.64
N ASP A 96 -1.44 -5.86 -10.13
CA ASP A 96 -1.52 -7.21 -9.63
C ASP A 96 -0.22 -7.99 -9.90
N ASN A 97 0.29 -8.66 -8.85
CA ASN A 97 1.58 -9.35 -8.91
C ASN A 97 1.59 -10.46 -9.97
N ASP A 98 0.52 -11.24 -10.07
CA ASP A 98 0.45 -12.37 -10.99
C ASP A 98 0.52 -11.91 -12.44
N THR A 99 -0.14 -10.77 -12.72
CA THR A 99 -0.11 -10.14 -14.05
C THR A 99 1.28 -9.61 -14.39
N VAL A 100 1.89 -8.84 -13.48
CA VAL A 100 3.17 -8.15 -13.76
C VAL A 100 4.35 -9.11 -13.75
N ALA A 101 4.34 -10.12 -12.85
CA ALA A 101 5.46 -11.05 -12.71
C ALA A 101 5.67 -11.92 -13.96
N SER A 102 4.61 -12.24 -14.69
CA SER A 102 4.65 -13.06 -15.89
C SER A 102 5.11 -12.30 -17.14
N LEU A 103 5.09 -10.96 -17.12
CA LEU A 103 5.41 -10.14 -18.29
C LEU A 103 6.93 -10.05 -18.53
N GLN A 104 7.34 -10.33 -19.78
CA GLN A 104 8.71 -10.23 -20.23
C GLN A 104 8.78 -9.64 -21.65
N GLY A 105 9.93 -9.03 -21.98
CA GLY A 105 10.21 -8.54 -23.32
C GLY A 105 9.15 -7.61 -23.88
N SER A 106 8.59 -7.92 -25.05
CA SER A 106 7.59 -7.11 -25.73
C SER A 106 6.31 -6.94 -24.91
N SER A 107 5.82 -8.00 -24.26
CA SER A 107 4.62 -7.93 -23.42
C SER A 107 4.80 -6.98 -22.24
N TRP A 108 6.01 -6.90 -21.69
CA TRP A 108 6.35 -5.92 -20.66
C TRP A 108 6.31 -4.49 -21.20
N LEU A 109 6.85 -4.24 -22.39
CA LEU A 109 6.83 -2.91 -23.00
C LEU A 109 5.41 -2.47 -23.36
N GLU A 110 4.59 -3.36 -23.91
CA GLU A 110 3.18 -3.11 -24.19
C GLU A 110 2.38 -2.77 -22.90
N PHE A 111 2.67 -3.47 -21.82
CA PHE A 111 2.07 -3.16 -20.51
C PHE A 111 2.46 -1.75 -20.04
N LEU A 112 3.73 -1.36 -20.18
CA LEU A 112 4.19 -0.01 -19.83
C LEU A 112 3.53 1.05 -20.70
N ASP A 113 3.39 0.80 -22.00
CA ASP A 113 2.70 1.70 -22.92
C ASP A 113 1.22 1.85 -22.58
N LYS A 114 0.52 0.76 -22.32
CA LYS A 114 -0.89 0.77 -21.93
C LYS A 114 -1.13 1.54 -20.63
N THR A 115 -0.29 1.33 -19.64
CA THR A 115 -0.43 1.95 -18.33
C THR A 115 0.08 3.39 -18.29
N GLY A 116 1.10 3.70 -19.07
CA GLY A 116 1.66 5.05 -19.25
C GLY A 116 0.98 5.90 -20.31
N LYS A 117 -0.02 5.32 -21.04
CA LYS A 117 -0.72 5.99 -22.14
C LYS A 117 0.24 6.59 -23.17
N THR A 118 1.24 5.84 -23.56
CA THR A 118 2.29 6.21 -24.50
C THR A 118 2.59 5.02 -25.43
N LYS A 119 3.40 5.21 -26.46
CA LYS A 119 3.95 4.15 -27.30
C LYS A 119 5.48 4.16 -27.29
N GLU A 120 6.08 4.95 -26.43
CA GLU A 120 7.52 5.14 -26.41
C GLU A 120 8.29 3.99 -25.78
N PHE A 121 7.62 3.12 -25.02
CA PHE A 121 8.25 1.92 -24.48
C PHE A 121 8.40 0.81 -25.54
N SER A 122 7.42 0.65 -26.43
CA SER A 122 7.50 -0.37 -27.50
C SER A 122 8.15 0.13 -28.77
N GLN A 123 7.99 1.42 -29.11
CA GLN A 123 8.42 1.98 -30.40
C GLN A 123 9.52 3.04 -30.30
N GLY A 124 9.79 3.57 -29.09
CA GLY A 124 10.76 4.65 -28.86
C GLY A 124 11.98 4.22 -28.01
N ALA A 125 12.51 5.19 -27.27
CA ALA A 125 13.69 5.01 -26.42
C ALA A 125 13.52 3.93 -25.34
N GLY A 126 12.31 3.64 -24.91
CA GLY A 126 12.01 2.61 -23.90
C GLY A 126 12.20 1.17 -24.37
N LYS A 127 12.41 0.92 -25.67
CA LYS A 127 12.56 -0.42 -26.24
C LYS A 127 13.68 -1.22 -25.60
N VAL A 128 14.74 -0.55 -25.20
CA VAL A 128 15.89 -1.13 -24.49
C VAL A 128 15.54 -1.73 -23.11
N LEU A 129 14.40 -1.35 -22.53
CA LEU A 129 13.92 -1.89 -21.26
C LEU A 129 13.25 -3.26 -21.38
N GLY A 130 13.09 -3.78 -22.59
CA GLY A 130 12.61 -5.13 -22.85
C GLY A 130 13.71 -6.19 -22.69
N TYR A 131 14.06 -6.85 -23.79
CA TYR A 131 15.11 -7.89 -23.78
C TYR A 131 16.52 -7.34 -23.74
N GLU A 132 16.72 -6.12 -24.20
CA GLU A 132 18.05 -5.54 -24.39
C GLU A 132 18.75 -5.20 -23.07
N VAL A 133 18.02 -5.05 -21.97
CA VAL A 133 18.57 -4.87 -20.60
C VAL A 133 19.59 -5.94 -20.23
N PHE A 134 19.44 -7.14 -20.79
CA PHE A 134 20.31 -8.30 -20.51
C PHE A 134 21.49 -8.43 -21.47
N GLN A 135 21.56 -7.60 -22.50
CA GLN A 135 22.66 -7.61 -23.47
C GLN A 135 23.84 -6.80 -22.96
N GLN A 136 25.06 -7.22 -23.34
CA GLN A 136 26.30 -6.54 -22.91
C GLN A 136 26.65 -5.30 -23.74
N LYS A 137 26.03 -5.14 -24.91
CA LYS A 137 26.27 -4.01 -25.82
C LYS A 137 24.95 -3.36 -26.19
N VAL A 138 24.50 -2.49 -25.35
CA VAL A 138 23.35 -1.62 -25.61
C VAL A 138 23.82 -0.18 -25.43
N ASN A 139 23.48 0.68 -26.35
CA ASN A 139 23.71 2.13 -26.23
C ASN A 139 22.37 2.83 -25.99
N PRO A 140 21.90 2.89 -24.73
CA PRO A 140 20.61 3.46 -24.39
C PRO A 140 20.68 4.99 -24.38
N ASP A 141 19.69 5.65 -24.96
CA ASP A 141 19.54 7.09 -24.78
C ASP A 141 18.99 7.37 -23.36
N MET A 142 19.90 7.45 -22.39
CA MET A 142 19.54 7.68 -20.98
C MET A 142 18.84 9.02 -20.79
N ASN A 143 19.14 10.04 -21.62
CA ASN A 143 18.51 11.35 -21.52
C ASN A 143 17.02 11.30 -21.89
N ALA A 144 16.64 10.44 -22.81
CA ALA A 144 15.24 10.20 -23.16
C ALA A 144 14.55 9.23 -22.17
N LEU A 145 15.28 8.27 -21.60
CA LEU A 145 14.73 7.25 -20.71
C LEU A 145 14.32 7.81 -19.34
N PHE A 146 15.11 8.66 -18.71
CA PHE A 146 14.78 9.21 -17.40
C PHE A 146 13.46 9.99 -17.40
N PRO A 147 13.21 10.93 -18.32
CA PRO A 147 11.91 11.62 -18.38
C PRO A 147 10.74 10.70 -18.71
N LEU A 148 10.97 9.69 -19.55
CA LEU A 148 9.95 8.71 -19.90
C LEU A 148 9.50 7.90 -18.68
N VAL A 149 10.44 7.43 -17.89
CA VAL A 149 10.19 6.69 -16.65
C VAL A 149 9.54 7.59 -15.59
N GLU A 150 9.98 8.82 -15.45
CA GLU A 150 9.40 9.81 -14.55
C GLU A 150 7.93 10.07 -14.89
N LYS A 151 7.63 10.27 -16.17
CA LYS A 151 6.27 10.44 -16.67
C LYS A 151 5.40 9.23 -16.36
N TRP A 152 5.92 8.01 -16.60
CA TRP A 152 5.21 6.77 -16.32
C TRP A 152 4.89 6.62 -14.82
N ILE A 153 5.86 6.82 -13.93
CA ILE A 153 5.66 6.78 -12.47
C ILE A 153 4.62 7.84 -12.05
N SER A 154 4.64 9.02 -12.69
CA SER A 154 3.72 10.11 -12.38
C SER A 154 2.28 9.80 -12.79
N LEU A 155 2.09 9.10 -13.91
CA LEU A 155 0.80 8.71 -14.47
C LEU A 155 0.26 7.41 -13.86
N SER A 156 1.12 6.56 -13.29
CA SER A 156 0.71 5.32 -12.63
C SER A 156 -0.25 5.62 -11.49
N ARG A 157 -1.53 5.48 -11.78
CA ARG A 157 -2.66 5.63 -10.85
C ARG A 157 -3.49 4.35 -10.86
N HIS A 158 -4.07 4.08 -9.72
CA HIS A 158 -5.19 3.14 -9.58
C HIS A 158 -6.36 3.58 -10.43
#